data_9328c49db0f7ec5d71bf03c9e79a4350
#
_entry.id   9328c49db0f7ec5d71bf03c9e79a4350
#
_cell.length_a   1.000
_cell.length_b   1.000
_cell.length_c   1.000
_cell.angle_alpha   90.00
_cell.angle_beta   90.00
_cell.angle_gamma   90.00
#
_symmetry.space_group_name_H-M   'P 1'
#
loop_
_entity.id
_entity.type
_entity.pdbx_description
1 polymer ?
#
loop_
_entity_poly.entity_id
_entity_poly.type
_entity_poly.pdbx_seq_one_letter_code
_entity_poly.pdbx_strand_id
1 'polypeptide(L)'
;MAVSLSIANHSASLPVAYRLYLPKEWIKDRARRNKAGVPRKLSFKTKPEIALEQIRWACEAGLPRGVALMDAAYGTDSRLRTGMTALGVSYVVGIQPKILVWPPGTGPRRRGKPLNNTGRRDEPDLVSVKRLACDLPKDAWQKIRWREGSAEWLSSRFARVRIRVGHSQLMPESLSQEWLLIEWPMGEAEPTKYWLSTLPPDIGFRDLVDFAKLRWRIERDYHELKQEVGLGHFEGRGWRGFHHHATMCIAAYGFLISERETIPPSAPRRATPFQTPALPEGYRPRGSPLAA
;
A
#
# COMPACT_ATOMS: atom_id res chain seq x y z
N MET A 1 16.71 -9.85 0.53
CA MET A 1 15.42 -9.16 0.74
C MET A 1 14.48 -9.54 -0.41
N ALA A 2 13.20 -9.79 -0.15
CA ALA A 2 12.21 -10.09 -1.18
C ALA A 2 11.11 -9.02 -1.20
N VAL A 3 10.49 -8.83 -2.35
CA VAL A 3 9.21 -8.13 -2.52
C VAL A 3 8.15 -9.21 -2.64
N SER A 4 7.07 -9.08 -1.92
CA SER A 4 5.96 -10.05 -1.92
C SER A 4 4.61 -9.35 -2.04
N LEU A 5 3.66 -10.07 -2.58
CA LEU A 5 2.26 -9.70 -2.63
C LEU A 5 1.47 -10.71 -1.81
N SER A 6 0.68 -10.23 -0.86
CA SER A 6 -0.29 -11.05 -0.12
C SER A 6 -1.71 -10.63 -0.48
N ILE A 7 -2.61 -11.58 -0.50
CA ILE A 7 -4.05 -11.32 -0.48
C ILE A 7 -4.56 -11.48 0.95
N ALA A 8 -5.52 -10.66 1.34
CA ALA A 8 -6.10 -10.71 2.68
C ALA A 8 -7.59 -10.42 2.65
N ASN A 9 -8.30 -11.04 3.56
CA ASN A 9 -9.68 -10.73 3.92
C ASN A 9 -9.79 -10.47 5.43
N HIS A 10 -10.99 -10.46 5.98
CA HIS A 10 -11.22 -10.26 7.41
C HIS A 10 -10.73 -11.43 8.30
N SER A 11 -10.58 -12.64 7.74
CA SER A 11 -10.20 -13.85 8.49
C SER A 11 -8.73 -14.19 8.33
N ALA A 12 -8.22 -14.15 7.10
CA ALA A 12 -6.92 -14.68 6.75
C ALA A 12 -6.13 -13.75 5.82
N SER A 13 -4.83 -13.95 5.74
CA SER A 13 -3.98 -13.40 4.70
C SER A 13 -2.92 -14.42 4.28
N LEU A 14 -2.54 -14.37 3.00
CA LEU A 14 -1.63 -15.34 2.40
C LEU A 14 -0.73 -14.64 1.37
N PRO A 15 0.61 -14.80 1.44
CA PRO A 15 1.48 -14.45 0.33
C PRO A 15 1.16 -15.29 -0.92
N VAL A 16 0.90 -14.62 -2.04
CA VAL A 16 0.56 -15.28 -3.33
C VAL A 16 1.65 -15.10 -4.37
N ALA A 17 2.51 -14.11 -4.22
CA ALA A 17 3.66 -13.89 -5.07
C ALA A 17 4.83 -13.32 -4.27
N TYR A 18 6.04 -13.68 -4.68
CA TYR A 18 7.26 -13.08 -4.15
C TYR A 18 8.37 -13.10 -5.19
N ARG A 19 9.30 -12.17 -5.05
CA ARG A 19 10.51 -12.10 -5.87
C ARG A 19 11.67 -11.54 -5.08
N LEU A 20 12.85 -12.18 -5.18
CA LEU A 20 14.08 -11.63 -4.64
C LEU A 20 14.46 -10.33 -5.34
N TYR A 21 14.68 -9.30 -4.54
CA TYR A 21 15.26 -8.05 -5.00
C TYR A 21 16.78 -8.23 -5.16
N LEU A 22 17.28 -8.00 -6.36
CA LEU A 22 18.70 -8.02 -6.66
C LEU A 22 19.18 -6.57 -6.85
N PRO A 23 20.07 -6.05 -5.98
CA PRO A 23 20.70 -4.75 -6.17
C PRO A 23 21.44 -4.63 -7.51
N LYS A 24 21.68 -3.41 -7.98
CA LYS A 24 22.37 -3.15 -9.26
C LYS A 24 23.75 -3.81 -9.32
N GLU A 25 24.47 -3.82 -8.21
CA GLU A 25 25.79 -4.43 -8.06
C GLU A 25 25.74 -5.95 -8.32
N TRP A 26 24.71 -6.62 -7.81
CA TRP A 26 24.48 -8.03 -8.06
C TRP A 26 24.17 -8.33 -9.53
N ILE A 27 23.37 -7.48 -10.16
CA ILE A 27 22.99 -7.64 -11.57
C ILE A 27 24.21 -7.50 -12.49
N LYS A 28 25.14 -6.60 -12.16
CA LYS A 28 26.35 -6.36 -12.93
C LYS A 28 27.42 -7.45 -12.75
N ASP A 29 27.47 -8.11 -11.59
CA ASP A 29 28.46 -9.13 -11.25
C ASP A 29 28.07 -10.50 -11.83
N ARG A 30 28.56 -10.77 -13.05
CA ARG A 30 28.31 -12.05 -13.76
C ARG A 30 28.84 -13.27 -13.00
N ALA A 31 30.01 -13.15 -12.39
CA ALA A 31 30.64 -14.26 -11.66
C ALA A 31 29.79 -14.65 -10.45
N ARG A 32 29.39 -13.67 -9.67
CA ARG A 32 28.51 -13.84 -8.50
C ARG A 32 27.16 -14.42 -8.87
N ARG A 33 26.54 -13.92 -9.95
CA ARG A 33 25.27 -14.46 -10.48
C ARG A 33 25.39 -15.91 -10.89
N ASN A 34 26.42 -16.27 -11.64
CA ASN A 34 26.64 -17.64 -12.08
C ASN A 34 26.85 -18.57 -10.89
N LYS A 35 27.69 -18.17 -9.91
CA LYS A 35 27.91 -18.93 -8.68
C LYS A 35 26.65 -19.18 -7.87
N ALA A 36 25.74 -18.19 -7.81
CA ALA A 36 24.46 -18.31 -7.11
C ALA A 36 23.35 -18.94 -7.96
N GLY A 37 23.58 -19.26 -9.23
CA GLY A 37 22.58 -19.83 -10.15
C GLY A 37 21.45 -18.85 -10.51
N VAL A 38 21.73 -17.53 -10.51
CA VAL A 38 20.72 -16.50 -10.88
C VAL A 38 20.46 -16.55 -12.40
N PRO A 39 19.21 -16.65 -12.86
CA PRO A 39 18.88 -16.72 -14.27
C PRO A 39 19.44 -15.52 -15.07
N ARG A 40 20.05 -15.82 -16.24
CA ARG A 40 20.70 -14.79 -17.08
C ARG A 40 19.76 -13.70 -17.56
N LYS A 41 18.48 -14.04 -17.82
CA LYS A 41 17.44 -13.13 -18.31
C LYS A 41 16.94 -12.10 -17.28
N LEU A 42 17.32 -12.24 -16.01
CA LEU A 42 16.90 -11.27 -14.99
C LEU A 42 17.66 -9.97 -15.15
N SER A 43 16.92 -8.88 -15.29
CA SER A 43 17.40 -7.49 -15.28
C SER A 43 17.14 -6.84 -13.92
N PHE A 44 17.80 -5.71 -13.69
CA PHE A 44 17.53 -4.87 -12.53
C PHE A 44 16.10 -4.32 -12.59
N LYS A 45 15.41 -4.40 -11.46
CA LYS A 45 14.13 -3.72 -11.21
C LYS A 45 14.13 -3.16 -9.80
N THR A 46 13.55 -1.99 -9.66
CA THR A 46 13.30 -1.39 -8.35
C THR A 46 12.22 -2.19 -7.62
N LYS A 47 12.13 -2.03 -6.31
CA LYS A 47 11.08 -2.71 -5.52
C LYS A 47 9.67 -2.31 -5.95
N PRO A 48 9.35 -1.01 -6.20
CA PRO A 48 8.06 -0.60 -6.75
C PRO A 48 7.73 -1.24 -8.11
N GLU A 49 8.70 -1.36 -9.02
CA GLU A 49 8.50 -2.04 -10.31
C GLU A 49 8.17 -3.52 -10.13
N ILE A 50 8.87 -4.21 -9.20
CA ILE A 50 8.57 -5.61 -8.86
C ILE A 50 7.16 -5.74 -8.28
N ALA A 51 6.78 -4.84 -7.37
CA ALA A 51 5.45 -4.85 -6.76
C ALA A 51 4.35 -4.65 -7.82
N LEU A 52 4.53 -3.69 -8.75
CA LEU A 52 3.58 -3.45 -9.82
C LEU A 52 3.42 -4.66 -10.76
N GLU A 53 4.52 -5.35 -11.07
CA GLU A 53 4.47 -6.59 -11.86
C GLU A 53 3.68 -7.70 -11.15
N GLN A 54 3.87 -7.86 -9.85
CA GLN A 54 3.13 -8.84 -9.07
C GLN A 54 1.64 -8.50 -9.00
N ILE A 55 1.28 -7.22 -8.83
CA ILE A 55 -0.12 -6.78 -8.85
C ILE A 55 -0.75 -7.03 -10.23
N ARG A 56 -0.04 -6.70 -11.30
CA ARG A 56 -0.51 -6.96 -12.68
C ARG A 56 -0.75 -8.44 -12.89
N TRP A 57 0.22 -9.28 -12.54
CA TRP A 57 0.08 -10.73 -12.60
C TRP A 57 -1.15 -11.23 -11.82
N ALA A 58 -1.37 -10.71 -10.61
CA ALA A 58 -2.53 -11.10 -9.81
C ALA A 58 -3.85 -10.74 -10.48
N CYS A 59 -3.93 -9.54 -11.10
CA CYS A 59 -5.10 -9.13 -11.88
C CYS A 59 -5.32 -10.01 -13.11
N GLU A 60 -4.25 -10.36 -13.83
CA GLU A 60 -4.29 -11.23 -15.02
C GLU A 60 -4.63 -12.68 -14.67
N ALA A 61 -4.18 -13.15 -13.51
CA ALA A 61 -4.52 -14.48 -12.97
C ALA A 61 -5.94 -14.57 -12.41
N GLY A 62 -6.73 -13.50 -12.47
CA GLY A 62 -8.11 -13.48 -11.97
C GLY A 62 -8.26 -13.46 -10.45
N LEU A 63 -7.21 -13.13 -9.69
CA LEU A 63 -7.34 -12.98 -8.25
C LEU A 63 -8.30 -11.84 -7.90
N PRO A 64 -9.12 -11.99 -6.83
CA PRO A 64 -10.06 -10.95 -6.42
C PRO A 64 -9.34 -9.61 -6.18
N ARG A 65 -9.86 -8.55 -6.79
CA ARG A 65 -9.33 -7.20 -6.60
C ARG A 65 -9.85 -6.61 -5.30
N GLY A 66 -8.93 -6.22 -4.45
CA GLY A 66 -9.19 -5.50 -3.22
C GLY A 66 -8.54 -4.13 -3.21
N VAL A 67 -8.29 -3.62 -2.02
CA VAL A 67 -7.55 -2.37 -1.78
C VAL A 67 -6.08 -2.70 -1.54
N ALA A 68 -5.19 -2.16 -2.37
CA ALA A 68 -3.75 -2.34 -2.18
C ALA A 68 -3.25 -1.50 -1.00
N LEU A 69 -2.59 -2.15 -0.05
CA LEU A 69 -2.01 -1.52 1.14
C LEU A 69 -0.48 -1.60 1.04
N MET A 70 0.20 -0.47 1.22
CA MET A 70 1.66 -0.40 1.12
C MET A 70 2.23 0.60 2.11
N ASP A 71 3.50 0.42 2.47
CA ASP A 71 4.25 1.39 3.25
C ASP A 71 4.78 2.56 2.39
N ALA A 72 5.44 3.52 3.04
CA ALA A 72 5.95 4.72 2.38
C ALA A 72 7.13 4.45 1.42
N ALA A 73 7.79 3.29 1.52
CA ALA A 73 8.84 2.91 0.58
C ALA A 73 8.28 2.59 -0.82
N TYR A 74 7.04 2.13 -0.87
CA TYR A 74 6.32 1.87 -2.12
C TYR A 74 5.38 3.03 -2.48
N GLY A 75 4.56 3.49 -1.53
CA GLY A 75 3.53 4.47 -1.78
C GLY A 75 4.04 5.85 -2.21
N THR A 76 5.29 6.17 -1.93
CA THR A 76 5.94 7.41 -2.43
C THR A 76 6.21 7.37 -3.94
N ASP A 77 6.33 6.18 -4.54
CA ASP A 77 6.58 6.03 -5.99
C ASP A 77 5.33 6.34 -6.80
N SER A 78 5.38 7.41 -7.59
CA SER A 78 4.25 7.87 -8.41
C SER A 78 3.92 6.92 -9.56
N ARG A 79 4.93 6.24 -10.14
CA ARG A 79 4.74 5.30 -11.24
C ARG A 79 3.96 4.07 -10.78
N LEU A 80 4.27 3.60 -9.55
CA LEU A 80 3.52 2.50 -8.93
C LEU A 80 2.06 2.89 -8.72
N ARG A 81 1.78 4.07 -8.13
CA ARG A 81 0.39 4.55 -7.93
C ARG A 81 -0.37 4.69 -9.23
N THR A 82 0.23 5.34 -10.24
CA THR A 82 -0.37 5.47 -11.58
C THR A 82 -0.63 4.10 -12.22
N GLY A 83 0.33 3.17 -12.07
CA GLY A 83 0.17 1.80 -12.58
C GLY A 83 -0.99 1.04 -11.91
N MET A 84 -1.17 1.17 -10.59
CA MET A 84 -2.31 0.59 -9.88
C MET A 84 -3.63 1.19 -10.34
N THR A 85 -3.69 2.51 -10.49
CA THR A 85 -4.89 3.20 -11.02
C THR A 85 -5.23 2.72 -12.44
N ALA A 86 -4.24 2.55 -13.30
CA ALA A 86 -4.44 2.02 -14.66
C ALA A 86 -4.95 0.57 -14.67
N LEU A 87 -4.59 -0.23 -13.66
CA LEU A 87 -5.10 -1.59 -13.46
C LEU A 87 -6.49 -1.62 -12.80
N GLY A 88 -7.06 -0.47 -12.44
CA GLY A 88 -8.33 -0.39 -11.71
C GLY A 88 -8.23 -0.87 -10.25
N VAL A 89 -7.03 -0.85 -9.65
CA VAL A 89 -6.78 -1.25 -8.27
C VAL A 89 -6.78 -0.02 -7.38
N SER A 90 -7.72 0.05 -6.44
CA SER A 90 -7.72 1.09 -5.41
C SER A 90 -6.62 0.86 -4.38
N TYR A 91 -6.18 1.92 -3.73
CA TYR A 91 -5.12 1.83 -2.75
C TYR A 91 -5.30 2.71 -1.52
N VAL A 92 -4.65 2.32 -0.43
CA VAL A 92 -4.30 3.13 0.73
C VAL A 92 -2.82 2.90 1.01
N VAL A 93 -1.98 3.87 0.68
CA VAL A 93 -0.52 3.72 0.71
C VAL A 93 0.15 4.79 1.57
N GLY A 94 1.03 4.36 2.45
CA GLY A 94 1.88 5.29 3.19
C GLY A 94 2.72 6.15 2.26
N ILE A 95 2.99 7.40 2.65
CA ILE A 95 3.85 8.31 1.89
C ILE A 95 4.82 9.06 2.81
N GLN A 96 5.86 9.61 2.23
CA GLN A 96 6.81 10.46 2.95
C GLN A 96 6.26 11.88 3.15
N PRO A 97 6.62 12.55 4.27
CA PRO A 97 6.13 13.90 4.62
C PRO A 97 6.50 14.99 3.62
N LYS A 98 7.50 14.76 2.78
CA LYS A 98 7.99 15.70 1.74
C LYS A 98 7.20 15.68 0.43
N ILE A 99 6.25 14.76 0.26
CA ILE A 99 5.43 14.72 -0.97
C ILE A 99 4.71 16.04 -1.14
N LEU A 100 4.78 16.58 -2.35
CA LEU A 100 4.15 17.86 -2.72
C LEU A 100 2.73 17.62 -3.20
N VAL A 101 1.81 18.46 -2.73
CA VAL A 101 0.38 18.39 -3.06
C VAL A 101 -0.19 19.79 -3.28
N TRP A 102 -1.25 19.88 -4.06
CA TRP A 102 -2.09 21.08 -4.09
C TRP A 102 -3.06 21.04 -2.91
N PRO A 103 -3.15 22.11 -2.11
CA PRO A 103 -4.13 22.22 -1.03
C PRO A 103 -5.56 22.03 -1.51
N PRO A 104 -6.53 21.72 -0.61
CA PRO A 104 -7.94 21.61 -0.94
C PRO A 104 -8.46 22.84 -1.71
N GLY A 105 -9.26 22.58 -2.74
CA GLY A 105 -9.80 23.66 -3.59
C GLY A 105 -8.83 24.27 -4.59
N THR A 106 -7.55 23.87 -4.56
CA THR A 106 -6.52 24.36 -5.49
C THR A 106 -6.11 23.26 -6.45
N GLY A 107 -5.33 23.62 -7.46
CA GLY A 107 -4.82 22.68 -8.46
C GLY A 107 -4.04 23.40 -9.56
N PRO A 108 -3.44 22.63 -10.49
CA PRO A 108 -2.70 23.21 -11.60
C PRO A 108 -3.64 24.05 -12.47
N ARG A 109 -3.18 25.23 -12.87
CA ARG A 109 -3.94 26.12 -13.77
C ARG A 109 -3.92 25.57 -15.19
N ARG A 110 -5.04 25.73 -15.91
CA ARG A 110 -5.10 25.48 -17.35
C ARG A 110 -4.12 26.41 -18.08
N ARG A 111 -3.35 25.85 -19.05
CA ARG A 111 -2.55 26.66 -19.97
C ARG A 111 -3.45 27.72 -20.62
N GLY A 112 -3.06 28.99 -20.56
CA GLY A 112 -3.74 30.08 -21.28
C GLY A 112 -4.38 31.16 -20.42
N LYS A 113 -4.33 31.15 -19.09
CA LYS A 113 -4.70 32.33 -18.30
C LYS A 113 -3.56 33.36 -18.32
N PRO A 114 -3.88 34.66 -18.58
CA PRO A 114 -2.88 35.71 -18.58
C PRO A 114 -2.20 35.87 -17.22
N LEU A 115 -0.95 36.31 -17.24
CA LEU A 115 -0.22 36.78 -16.07
C LEU A 115 -0.98 37.99 -15.46
N ASN A 116 -1.01 38.07 -14.14
CA ASN A 116 -1.49 39.26 -13.46
C ASN A 116 -0.53 40.46 -13.75
N ASN A 117 -1.00 41.68 -13.47
CA ASN A 117 -0.28 42.94 -13.76
C ASN A 117 1.13 43.05 -13.13
N THR A 118 1.52 42.12 -12.26
CA THR A 118 2.84 42.08 -11.61
C THR A 118 3.83 41.11 -12.28
N GLY A 119 3.45 40.46 -13.40
CA GLY A 119 4.32 39.51 -14.09
C GLY A 119 4.63 38.22 -13.30
N ARG A 120 4.10 38.06 -12.09
CA ARG A 120 4.20 36.84 -11.29
C ARG A 120 3.02 35.92 -11.60
N ARG A 121 3.31 34.67 -11.79
CA ARG A 121 2.27 33.62 -11.79
C ARG A 121 1.88 33.37 -10.34
N ASP A 122 0.65 33.77 -9.95
CA ASP A 122 0.01 33.28 -8.73
C ASP A 122 -0.37 31.81 -8.96
N GLU A 123 0.61 30.93 -9.07
CA GLU A 123 0.35 29.50 -8.95
C GLU A 123 0.13 29.25 -7.46
N PRO A 124 -0.97 28.58 -7.07
CA PRO A 124 -1.06 28.09 -5.71
C PRO A 124 0.14 27.19 -5.47
N ASP A 125 1.01 27.60 -4.57
CA ASP A 125 2.25 26.88 -4.32
C ASP A 125 1.94 25.47 -3.89
N LEU A 126 2.63 24.50 -4.51
CA LEU A 126 2.67 23.14 -4.02
C LEU A 126 3.25 23.16 -2.61
N VAL A 127 2.53 22.55 -1.68
CA VAL A 127 3.00 22.42 -0.30
C VAL A 127 3.33 20.97 0.00
N SER A 128 4.26 20.73 0.92
CA SER A 128 4.48 19.36 1.41
C SER A 128 3.30 18.89 2.25
N VAL A 129 3.02 17.58 2.23
CA VAL A 129 1.94 17.03 3.08
C VAL A 129 2.16 17.32 4.55
N LYS A 130 3.42 17.41 5.01
CA LYS A 130 3.75 17.82 6.38
C LYS A 130 3.28 19.27 6.64
N ARG A 131 3.60 20.20 5.75
CA ARG A 131 3.19 21.60 5.88
C ARG A 131 1.67 21.73 5.90
N LEU A 132 0.99 21.07 4.94
CA LEU A 132 -0.46 21.05 4.88
C LEU A 132 -1.07 20.51 6.19
N ALA A 133 -0.51 19.44 6.75
CA ALA A 133 -0.98 18.85 7.99
C ALA A 133 -0.85 19.79 9.20
N CYS A 134 0.27 20.52 9.29
CA CYS A 134 0.49 21.49 10.37
C CYS A 134 -0.41 22.71 10.27
N ASP A 135 -0.84 23.07 9.07
CA ASP A 135 -1.71 24.21 8.79
C ASP A 135 -3.21 23.87 8.92
N LEU A 136 -3.57 22.60 9.19
CA LEU A 136 -4.96 22.19 9.38
C LEU A 136 -5.56 22.77 10.68
N PRO A 137 -6.80 23.26 10.65
CA PRO A 137 -7.48 23.77 11.82
C PRO A 137 -7.77 22.64 12.83
N LYS A 138 -7.97 23.01 14.10
CA LYS A 138 -8.13 22.03 15.19
C LYS A 138 -9.36 21.13 15.03
N ASP A 139 -10.41 21.62 14.45
CA ASP A 139 -11.68 20.90 14.17
C ASP A 139 -11.57 19.87 13.04
N ALA A 140 -10.51 19.94 12.20
CA ALA A 140 -10.22 18.92 11.21
C ALA A 140 -9.76 17.58 11.84
N TRP A 141 -9.37 17.59 13.11
CA TRP A 141 -8.80 16.44 13.80
C TRP A 141 -9.83 15.70 14.63
N GLN A 142 -9.94 14.39 14.40
CA GLN A 142 -10.82 13.50 15.17
C GLN A 142 -9.99 12.42 15.88
N LYS A 143 -10.32 12.15 17.15
CA LYS A 143 -9.75 11.01 17.89
C LYS A 143 -10.45 9.73 17.45
N ILE A 144 -9.71 8.83 16.81
CA ILE A 144 -10.21 7.54 16.36
C ILE A 144 -9.45 6.44 17.10
N ARG A 145 -10.19 5.41 17.53
CA ARG A 145 -9.65 4.22 18.17
C ARG A 145 -9.65 3.08 17.15
N TRP A 146 -8.58 2.33 17.11
CA TRP A 146 -8.48 1.12 16.28
C TRP A 146 -7.82 0.01 17.08
N ARG A 147 -7.77 -1.19 16.53
CA ARG A 147 -7.15 -2.34 17.16
C ARG A 147 -6.28 -3.10 16.17
N GLU A 148 -5.13 -3.54 16.62
CA GLU A 148 -4.20 -4.40 15.88
C GLU A 148 -4.23 -5.79 16.53
N GLY A 149 -4.92 -6.74 15.89
CA GLY A 149 -5.09 -8.09 16.43
C GLY A 149 -5.92 -8.16 17.72
N SER A 150 -5.46 -8.97 18.68
CA SER A 150 -6.06 -9.12 20.01
C SER A 150 -5.51 -8.13 21.06
N ALA A 151 -4.56 -7.29 20.67
CA ALA A 151 -3.94 -6.30 21.54
C ALA A 151 -4.93 -5.24 22.02
N GLU A 152 -4.48 -4.38 22.93
CA GLU A 152 -5.26 -3.26 23.44
C GLU A 152 -5.72 -2.28 22.36
N TRP A 153 -6.77 -1.53 22.69
CA TRP A 153 -7.25 -0.47 21.82
C TRP A 153 -6.23 0.67 21.73
N LEU A 154 -5.75 0.92 20.53
CA LEU A 154 -4.91 2.07 20.20
C LEU A 154 -5.78 3.28 19.87
N SER A 155 -5.28 4.48 20.08
CA SER A 155 -5.97 5.71 19.68
C SER A 155 -4.99 6.78 19.23
N SER A 156 -5.39 7.56 18.25
CA SER A 156 -4.65 8.69 17.73
C SER A 156 -5.59 9.76 17.21
N ARG A 157 -5.07 10.94 16.91
CA ARG A 157 -5.80 11.96 16.18
C ARG A 157 -5.58 11.77 14.69
N PHE A 158 -6.65 11.79 13.91
CA PHE A 158 -6.61 11.70 12.47
C PHE A 158 -7.29 12.92 11.84
N ALA A 159 -6.77 13.33 10.69
CA ALA A 159 -7.42 14.26 9.78
C ALA A 159 -7.45 13.66 8.37
N ARG A 160 -8.45 14.03 7.57
CA ARG A 160 -8.51 13.66 6.16
C ARG A 160 -8.88 14.85 5.29
N VAL A 161 -8.22 14.99 4.17
CA VAL A 161 -8.49 16.07 3.22
C VAL A 161 -8.44 15.56 1.78
N ARG A 162 -9.24 16.16 0.89
CA ARG A 162 -9.16 15.87 -0.55
C ARG A 162 -8.10 16.75 -1.18
N ILE A 163 -7.10 16.13 -1.81
CA ILE A 163 -5.96 16.82 -2.40
C ILE A 163 -5.71 16.31 -3.82
N ARG A 164 -4.86 17.01 -4.55
CA ARG A 164 -4.22 16.51 -5.77
C ARG A 164 -2.73 16.40 -5.52
N VAL A 165 -2.14 15.27 -5.91
CA VAL A 165 -0.69 15.06 -5.75
C VAL A 165 0.05 15.79 -6.85
N GLY A 166 1.10 16.55 -6.50
CA GLY A 166 1.97 17.21 -7.46
C GLY A 166 2.85 16.20 -8.18
N HIS A 167 2.68 16.06 -9.50
CA HIS A 167 3.55 15.26 -10.35
C HIS A 167 4.16 16.14 -11.41
N SER A 168 5.49 16.10 -11.54
CA SER A 168 6.23 16.90 -12.51
C SER A 168 6.02 16.49 -13.99
N GLN A 169 5.36 15.35 -14.24
CA GLN A 169 5.27 14.73 -15.58
C GLN A 169 3.86 14.44 -16.09
N LEU A 170 2.83 14.66 -15.28
CA LEU A 170 1.44 14.42 -15.72
C LEU A 170 0.76 15.72 -16.11
N MET A 171 -0.04 15.67 -17.19
CA MET A 171 -0.86 16.80 -17.61
C MET A 171 -1.85 17.16 -16.49
N PRO A 172 -2.04 18.46 -16.20
CA PRO A 172 -2.89 18.93 -15.11
C PRO A 172 -4.32 18.39 -15.10
N GLU A 173 -4.84 18.07 -16.29
CA GLU A 173 -6.23 17.62 -16.48
C GLU A 173 -6.49 16.18 -16.06
N SER A 174 -5.44 15.36 -15.88
CA SER A 174 -5.54 13.95 -15.48
C SER A 174 -5.41 13.72 -13.96
N LEU A 175 -5.19 14.77 -13.18
CA LEU A 175 -4.97 14.64 -11.73
C LEU A 175 -6.31 14.50 -11.00
N SER A 176 -6.70 13.24 -10.74
CA SER A 176 -7.81 12.94 -9.85
C SER A 176 -7.52 13.38 -8.43
N GLN A 177 -8.57 13.75 -7.69
CA GLN A 177 -8.44 14.00 -6.27
C GLN A 177 -8.28 12.67 -5.52
N GLU A 178 -7.37 12.67 -4.56
CA GLU A 178 -7.13 11.56 -3.64
C GLU A 178 -7.44 12.00 -2.20
N TRP A 179 -7.68 11.05 -1.32
CA TRP A 179 -7.64 11.29 0.11
C TRP A 179 -6.20 11.37 0.58
N LEU A 180 -5.86 12.43 1.30
CA LEU A 180 -4.73 12.48 2.20
C LEU A 180 -5.26 12.20 3.61
N LEU A 181 -4.90 11.05 4.16
CA LEU A 181 -5.13 10.69 5.56
C LEU A 181 -3.86 11.00 6.35
N ILE A 182 -4.03 11.64 7.50
CA ILE A 182 -2.94 12.11 8.35
C ILE A 182 -3.18 11.59 9.76
N GLU A 183 -2.14 11.06 10.41
CA GLU A 183 -2.16 10.66 11.81
C GLU A 183 -1.25 11.54 12.65
N TRP A 184 -1.80 12.01 13.75
CA TRP A 184 -1.06 12.70 14.79
C TRP A 184 -1.14 11.89 16.08
N PRO A 185 -0.16 11.05 16.38
CA PRO A 185 -0.15 10.24 17.59
C PRO A 185 -0.20 11.08 18.86
N MET A 186 -0.76 10.51 19.91
CA MET A 186 -0.78 11.17 21.23
C MET A 186 0.65 11.30 21.76
N GLY A 187 1.00 12.48 22.26
CA GLY A 187 2.34 12.77 22.78
C GLY A 187 3.34 13.29 21.74
N GLU A 188 3.05 13.17 20.44
CA GLU A 188 3.89 13.74 19.39
C GLU A 188 3.66 15.25 19.25
N ALA A 189 4.73 15.99 18.94
CA ALA A 189 4.67 17.44 18.75
C ALA A 189 3.97 17.83 17.44
N GLU A 190 4.02 16.93 16.43
CA GLU A 190 3.50 17.17 15.09
C GLU A 190 2.96 15.87 14.46
N PRO A 191 2.16 15.94 13.36
CA PRO A 191 1.72 14.77 12.63
C PRO A 191 2.91 14.00 12.05
N THR A 192 2.89 12.66 12.14
CA THR A 192 4.03 11.81 11.79
C THR A 192 3.76 10.82 10.65
N LYS A 193 2.50 10.44 10.42
CA LYS A 193 2.16 9.43 9.41
C LYS A 193 1.15 9.96 8.41
N TYR A 194 1.37 9.63 7.14
CA TYR A 194 0.62 10.15 6.01
C TYR A 194 0.31 9.03 5.03
N TRP A 195 -0.91 9.00 4.51
CA TRP A 195 -1.35 8.05 3.47
C TRP A 195 -2.08 8.77 2.36
N LEU A 196 -1.90 8.26 1.14
CA LEU A 196 -2.74 8.59 -0.02
C LEU A 196 -3.73 7.45 -0.25
N SER A 197 -4.94 7.81 -0.66
CA SER A 197 -5.96 6.82 -0.97
C SER A 197 -6.84 7.25 -2.14
N THR A 198 -7.10 6.28 -3.02
CA THR A 198 -8.05 6.40 -4.14
C THR A 198 -9.43 5.85 -3.80
N LEU A 199 -9.70 5.53 -2.54
CA LEU A 199 -11.03 5.11 -2.10
C LEU A 199 -12.08 6.19 -2.40
N PRO A 200 -13.36 5.80 -2.54
CA PRO A 200 -14.44 6.70 -2.93
C PRO A 200 -14.52 7.96 -2.06
N PRO A 201 -15.05 9.07 -2.59
CA PRO A 201 -15.20 10.32 -1.83
C PRO A 201 -16.11 10.20 -0.61
N ASP A 202 -17.05 9.28 -0.64
CA ASP A 202 -18.05 9.01 0.40
C ASP A 202 -17.60 7.96 1.43
N ILE A 203 -16.39 7.41 1.30
CA ILE A 203 -15.85 6.47 2.30
C ILE A 203 -15.97 7.01 3.71
N GLY A 204 -16.44 6.21 4.66
CA GLY A 204 -16.46 6.54 6.07
C GLY A 204 -15.08 6.93 6.59
N PHE A 205 -15.00 7.92 7.50
CA PHE A 205 -13.70 8.33 8.03
C PHE A 205 -13.04 7.20 8.80
N ARG A 206 -13.82 6.48 9.59
CA ARG A 206 -13.33 5.32 10.32
C ARG A 206 -12.82 4.23 9.40
N ASP A 207 -13.57 3.93 8.34
CA ASP A 207 -13.19 2.87 7.39
C ASP A 207 -11.87 3.21 6.69
N LEU A 208 -11.66 4.47 6.33
CA LEU A 208 -10.39 4.93 5.75
C LEU A 208 -9.21 4.73 6.74
N VAL A 209 -9.41 5.00 8.03
CA VAL A 209 -8.40 4.75 9.06
C VAL A 209 -8.16 3.25 9.23
N ASP A 210 -9.22 2.45 9.26
CA ASP A 210 -9.12 1.00 9.41
C ASP A 210 -8.35 0.38 8.24
N PHE A 211 -8.59 0.80 6.99
CA PHE A 211 -7.77 0.39 5.85
C PHE A 211 -6.29 0.78 6.01
N ALA A 212 -6.00 2.01 6.42
CA ALA A 212 -4.63 2.47 6.60
C ALA A 212 -3.88 1.67 7.68
N LYS A 213 -4.61 1.16 8.66
CA LYS A 213 -4.06 0.39 9.78
C LYS A 213 -4.00 -1.12 9.54
N LEU A 214 -4.64 -1.66 8.50
CA LEU A 214 -4.67 -3.11 8.24
C LEU A 214 -3.33 -3.73 7.87
N ARG A 215 -2.34 -2.94 7.47
CA ARG A 215 -1.04 -3.46 7.00
C ARG A 215 -0.29 -4.32 8.04
N TRP A 216 -0.57 -4.16 9.33
CA TRP A 216 0.02 -5.00 10.38
C TRP A 216 -0.18 -6.50 10.16
N ARG A 217 -1.24 -6.91 9.44
CA ARG A 217 -1.51 -8.33 9.15
C ARG A 217 -0.37 -8.98 8.41
N ILE A 218 0.20 -8.31 7.41
CA ILE A 218 1.31 -8.86 6.64
C ILE A 218 2.57 -9.04 7.50
N GLU A 219 2.76 -8.19 8.50
CA GLU A 219 3.87 -8.31 9.45
C GLU A 219 3.69 -9.55 10.32
N ARG A 220 2.47 -9.82 10.76
CA ARG A 220 2.10 -11.02 11.50
C ARG A 220 2.29 -12.28 10.67
N ASP A 221 1.82 -12.31 9.41
CA ASP A 221 1.99 -13.47 8.53
C ASP A 221 3.47 -13.80 8.34
N TYR A 222 4.30 -12.78 8.11
CA TYR A 222 5.74 -13.00 7.99
C TYR A 222 6.41 -13.39 9.29
N HIS A 223 5.87 -12.99 10.41
CA HIS A 223 6.31 -13.50 11.71
C HIS A 223 6.01 -14.99 11.82
N GLU A 224 4.76 -15.41 11.57
CA GLU A 224 4.36 -16.83 11.58
C GLU A 224 5.14 -17.66 10.54
N LEU A 225 5.28 -17.18 9.31
CA LEU A 225 6.08 -17.83 8.26
C LEU A 225 7.54 -18.06 8.68
N LYS A 226 8.15 -17.10 9.36
CA LYS A 226 9.55 -17.21 9.80
C LYS A 226 9.71 -18.10 11.02
N GLN A 227 8.85 -17.98 12.00
CA GLN A 227 8.98 -18.65 13.28
C GLN A 227 8.40 -20.06 13.25
N GLU A 228 7.19 -20.23 12.68
CA GLU A 228 6.45 -21.50 12.74
C GLU A 228 6.70 -22.38 11.51
N VAL A 229 6.84 -21.78 10.32
CA VAL A 229 6.97 -22.52 9.05
C VAL A 229 8.41 -22.58 8.54
N GLY A 230 9.32 -21.88 9.21
CA GLY A 230 10.77 -21.99 8.93
C GLY A 230 11.27 -21.16 7.74
N LEU A 231 10.52 -20.16 7.25
CA LEU A 231 10.98 -19.29 6.16
C LEU A 231 12.30 -18.58 6.49
N GLY A 232 12.57 -18.33 7.77
CA GLY A 232 13.80 -17.72 8.26
C GLY A 232 15.00 -18.68 8.33
N HIS A 233 14.81 -19.99 8.18
CA HIS A 233 15.83 -21.01 8.40
C HIS A 233 16.64 -21.38 7.14
N PHE A 234 16.45 -20.66 6.03
CA PHE A 234 17.22 -20.91 4.81
C PHE A 234 18.66 -20.39 4.93
N GLU A 235 19.62 -21.28 5.06
CA GLU A 235 21.05 -20.96 5.14
C GLU A 235 21.78 -21.06 3.79
N GLY A 236 21.09 -21.53 2.76
CA GLY A 236 21.65 -21.70 1.42
C GLY A 236 21.98 -20.38 0.74
N ARG A 237 22.89 -20.42 -0.25
CA ARG A 237 23.32 -19.24 -1.03
C ARG A 237 22.86 -19.29 -2.50
N GLY A 238 22.12 -20.34 -2.88
CA GLY A 238 21.69 -20.57 -4.24
C GLY A 238 20.31 -19.96 -4.53
N TRP A 239 20.17 -19.38 -5.72
CA TRP A 239 18.89 -18.82 -6.22
C TRP A 239 17.78 -19.85 -6.20
N ARG A 240 18.01 -21.02 -6.80
CA ARG A 240 17.02 -22.10 -6.90
C ARG A 240 16.62 -22.63 -5.52
N GLY A 241 17.59 -22.83 -4.64
CA GLY A 241 17.33 -23.32 -3.28
C GLY A 241 16.45 -22.37 -2.48
N PHE A 242 16.72 -21.05 -2.55
CA PHE A 242 15.88 -20.06 -1.90
C PHE A 242 14.42 -20.10 -2.39
N HIS A 243 14.23 -20.12 -3.72
CA HIS A 243 12.88 -20.14 -4.29
C HIS A 243 12.14 -21.43 -3.94
N HIS A 244 12.82 -22.58 -3.98
CA HIS A 244 12.22 -23.85 -3.57
C HIS A 244 11.79 -23.81 -2.10
N HIS A 245 12.69 -23.41 -1.19
CA HIS A 245 12.41 -23.29 0.24
C HIS A 245 11.25 -22.33 0.51
N ALA A 246 11.30 -21.11 -0.02
CA ALA A 246 10.26 -20.12 0.19
C ALA A 246 8.90 -20.56 -0.37
N THR A 247 8.87 -21.23 -1.53
CA THR A 247 7.63 -21.77 -2.10
C THR A 247 7.03 -22.85 -1.19
N MET A 248 7.84 -23.75 -0.66
CA MET A 248 7.37 -24.81 0.26
C MET A 248 6.81 -24.20 1.56
N CYS A 249 7.51 -23.21 2.15
CA CYS A 249 7.01 -22.52 3.33
C CYS A 249 5.67 -21.82 3.09
N ILE A 250 5.54 -21.11 1.96
CA ILE A 250 4.28 -20.42 1.60
C ILE A 250 3.16 -21.43 1.34
N ALA A 251 3.45 -22.54 0.66
CA ALA A 251 2.45 -23.61 0.42
C ALA A 251 1.99 -24.25 1.73
N ALA A 252 2.92 -24.58 2.63
CA ALA A 252 2.59 -25.10 3.95
C ALA A 252 1.74 -24.12 4.77
N TYR A 253 2.10 -22.83 4.72
CA TYR A 253 1.32 -21.78 5.39
C TYR A 253 -0.09 -21.65 4.80
N GLY A 254 -0.21 -21.70 3.47
CA GLY A 254 -1.51 -21.70 2.79
C GLY A 254 -2.38 -22.89 3.18
N PHE A 255 -1.79 -24.09 3.30
CA PHE A 255 -2.49 -25.27 3.80
C PHE A 255 -3.00 -25.05 5.24
N LEU A 256 -2.16 -24.57 6.14
CA LEU A 256 -2.56 -24.29 7.53
C LEU A 256 -3.69 -23.26 7.62
N ILE A 257 -3.68 -22.23 6.77
CA ILE A 257 -4.78 -21.25 6.68
C ILE A 257 -6.05 -21.93 6.21
N SER A 258 -5.97 -22.76 5.15
CA SER A 258 -7.12 -23.50 4.62
C SER A 258 -7.76 -24.40 5.70
N GLU A 259 -6.94 -25.14 6.46
CA GLU A 259 -7.42 -25.97 7.55
C GLU A 259 -8.09 -25.14 8.67
N ARG A 260 -7.51 -23.99 9.03
CA ARG A 260 -8.10 -23.08 10.03
C ARG A 260 -9.46 -22.51 9.61
N GLU A 261 -9.69 -22.33 8.31
CA GLU A 261 -10.95 -21.80 7.78
C GLU A 261 -12.02 -22.91 7.64
N THR A 262 -11.60 -24.17 7.44
CA THR A 262 -12.50 -25.32 7.24
C THR A 262 -12.83 -26.05 8.53
N ILE A 263 -11.89 -26.13 9.48
CA ILE A 263 -12.12 -26.79 10.77
C ILE A 263 -12.71 -25.78 11.76
N PRO A 264 -13.97 -25.95 12.20
CA PRO A 264 -14.55 -25.05 13.18
C PRO A 264 -13.73 -25.08 14.47
N PRO A 265 -13.46 -23.93 15.10
CA PRO A 265 -12.74 -23.89 16.36
C PRO A 265 -13.51 -24.68 17.44
N SER A 266 -12.80 -25.47 18.24
CA SER A 266 -13.35 -26.29 19.34
C SER A 266 -13.97 -25.44 20.47
N ALA A 267 -13.82 -24.11 20.42
CA ALA A 267 -14.47 -23.18 21.33
C ALA A 267 -15.09 -22.01 20.51
N PRO A 268 -16.19 -21.40 20.98
CA PRO A 268 -16.78 -20.26 20.29
C PRO A 268 -15.72 -19.18 20.08
N ARG A 269 -15.46 -18.83 18.82
CA ARG A 269 -14.64 -17.67 18.49
C ARG A 269 -15.25 -16.48 19.23
N ARG A 270 -14.58 -15.96 20.25
CA ARG A 270 -14.87 -14.61 20.70
C ARG A 270 -14.77 -13.72 19.48
N ALA A 271 -15.92 -13.19 19.07
CA ALA A 271 -15.99 -12.29 17.93
C ALA A 271 -14.86 -11.27 18.09
N THR A 272 -13.85 -11.38 17.26
CA THR A 272 -12.81 -10.34 17.21
C THR A 272 -13.52 -9.10 16.70
N PRO A 273 -13.55 -8.00 17.44
CA PRO A 273 -14.32 -6.81 17.05
C PRO A 273 -13.74 -6.08 15.84
N PHE A 274 -12.82 -6.72 15.12
CA PHE A 274 -12.16 -6.16 13.97
C PHE A 274 -12.72 -6.82 12.70
N GLN A 275 -13.73 -6.20 12.14
CA GLN A 275 -14.13 -6.47 10.77
C GLN A 275 -13.25 -5.65 9.85
N THR A 276 -12.66 -6.26 8.82
CA THR A 276 -12.11 -5.49 7.70
C THR A 276 -13.27 -4.67 7.15
N PRO A 277 -13.13 -3.35 6.99
CA PRO A 277 -14.19 -2.55 6.40
C PRO A 277 -14.61 -3.19 5.07
N ALA A 278 -15.89 -3.48 4.93
CA ALA A 278 -16.41 -3.88 3.63
C ALA A 278 -16.24 -2.71 2.66
N LEU A 279 -15.88 -3.01 1.42
CA LEU A 279 -16.01 -1.99 0.39
C LEU A 279 -17.48 -1.55 0.34
N PRO A 280 -17.77 -0.25 0.17
CA PRO A 280 -19.13 0.23 0.08
C PRO A 280 -19.94 -0.62 -0.89
N GLU A 281 -21.19 -0.93 -0.52
CA GLU A 281 -22.10 -1.69 -1.37
C GLU A 281 -22.22 -1.01 -2.74
N GLY A 282 -21.94 -1.75 -3.84
CA GLY A 282 -21.87 -1.16 -5.18
C GLY A 282 -20.48 -0.66 -5.61
N TYR A 283 -19.44 -0.74 -4.75
CA TYR A 283 -18.09 -0.42 -5.17
C TYR A 283 -17.63 -1.39 -6.27
N ARG A 284 -17.48 -0.88 -7.49
CA ARG A 284 -16.83 -1.57 -8.61
C ARG A 284 -15.47 -0.93 -8.87
N PRO A 285 -14.37 -1.69 -8.85
CA PRO A 285 -13.09 -1.18 -9.30
C PRO A 285 -13.22 -0.63 -10.72
N ARG A 286 -12.71 0.56 -10.98
CA ARG A 286 -12.68 1.13 -12.33
C ARG A 286 -11.95 0.17 -13.25
N GLY A 287 -12.58 -0.22 -14.37
CA GLY A 287 -11.98 -1.09 -15.38
C GLY A 287 -12.35 -2.57 -15.32
N SER A 288 -13.36 -2.98 -14.54
CA SER A 288 -13.95 -4.30 -14.75
C SER A 288 -14.68 -4.32 -16.10
N PRO A 289 -14.38 -5.27 -17.02
CA PRO A 289 -15.20 -5.42 -18.23
C PRO A 289 -16.63 -5.69 -17.80
N LEU A 290 -17.57 -5.02 -18.46
CA LEU A 290 -18.99 -5.36 -18.39
C LEU A 290 -19.10 -6.83 -18.78
N ALA A 291 -19.58 -7.67 -17.87
CA ALA A 291 -20.03 -9.00 -18.23
C ALA A 291 -21.17 -8.81 -19.24
N ALA A 292 -20.93 -9.27 -20.47
CA ALA A 292 -21.96 -9.43 -21.48
C ALA A 292 -22.90 -10.58 -21.10
#